data_1501cfb08d2ef1455cb15443a2ba2f3c
#
_entry.id   1501cfb08d2ef1455cb15443a2ba2f3c
#
_cell.length_a   1.000
_cell.length_b   1.000
_cell.length_c   1.000
_cell.angle_alpha   90.00
_cell.angle_beta   90.00
_cell.angle_gamma   90.00
#
_symmetry.space_group_name_H-M   'P 1'
#
loop_
_entity.id
_entity.type
_entity.pdbx_description
1 polymer ?
#
loop_
_entity_poly.entity_id
_entity_poly.type
_entity_poly.pdbx_seq_one_letter_code
_entity_poly.pdbx_strand_id
1 'polypeptide(L)'
;MVVLPSTALVEDRTVIDLTDRASQLRQHVPGRATVSVVVPTLNEVDNIVLVLPRIPWWVDEIVLVDGGSTDGTVAAALAVRPDLRVIIDETPGKGAALRAGWHHARGDIVVTIDADGSTDPAEIPAFIGPLLAGADMVKGSRFVHGAGSADIDLLRRAGNKALTRLVRMLYGGRFTDLCYGYNAFWRRVVPVFEAAGDGFEIETLMNVRALRHDLRVVEVASFEAERIHGQSNLRTFSDGWRVLRTILRERFRRPPEVELAPAMVRLTPATAERGWS
;
A
#
# COMPACT_ATOMS: atom_id res chain seq x y z
N MET A 1 -45.47 28.60 46.40
CA MET A 1 -45.01 27.22 46.11
C MET A 1 -45.50 26.89 44.71
N VAL A 2 -44.72 27.20 43.70
CA VAL A 2 -45.05 26.97 42.30
C VAL A 2 -44.32 25.71 41.87
N VAL A 3 -45.09 24.68 41.57
CA VAL A 3 -44.60 23.39 41.02
C VAL A 3 -44.38 23.56 39.53
N LEU A 4 -43.13 23.47 39.08
CA LEU A 4 -42.80 23.37 37.66
C LEU A 4 -43.10 21.96 37.16
N PRO A 5 -43.68 21.76 35.98
CA PRO A 5 -43.90 20.46 35.43
C PRO A 5 -42.58 19.89 34.84
N SER A 6 -42.42 18.62 35.13
CA SER A 6 -41.38 17.73 34.70
C SER A 6 -41.23 17.66 33.18
N THR A 7 -39.97 17.77 32.77
CA THR A 7 -39.33 17.01 31.65
C THR A 7 -40.21 16.54 30.53
N ALA A 8 -40.26 17.28 29.44
CA ALA A 8 -40.50 16.73 28.13
C ALA A 8 -39.25 15.97 27.69
N LEU A 9 -39.38 14.66 27.52
CA LEU A 9 -38.45 13.78 26.86
C LEU A 9 -38.24 14.27 25.42
N VAL A 10 -37.02 14.62 25.10
CA VAL A 10 -36.60 14.75 23.69
C VAL A 10 -36.39 13.36 23.18
N GLU A 11 -37.44 12.81 22.61
CA GLU A 11 -37.37 11.61 21.81
C GLU A 11 -36.62 11.89 20.51
N ASP A 12 -35.75 10.92 20.22
CA ASP A 12 -35.28 10.55 18.90
C ASP A 12 -34.42 11.57 18.12
N ARG A 13 -33.23 11.81 18.66
CA ARG A 13 -32.10 12.06 17.76
C ARG A 13 -31.67 10.72 17.21
N THR A 14 -32.18 10.38 16.01
CA THR A 14 -31.60 9.36 15.16
C THR A 14 -30.13 9.71 14.99
N VAL A 15 -29.26 9.07 15.74
CA VAL A 15 -27.82 9.08 15.48
C VAL A 15 -27.68 8.34 14.15
N ILE A 16 -27.63 9.12 13.06
CA ILE A 16 -27.30 8.57 11.76
C ILE A 16 -25.88 8.06 11.92
N ASP A 17 -25.72 6.76 12.06
CA ASP A 17 -24.43 6.10 12.06
C ASP A 17 -23.80 6.32 10.68
N LEU A 18 -22.89 7.33 10.62
CA LEU A 18 -22.18 7.66 9.39
C LEU A 18 -21.29 6.50 8.90
N THR A 19 -20.93 5.59 9.80
CA THR A 19 -20.23 4.35 9.47
C THR A 19 -21.10 3.40 8.66
N ASP A 20 -22.38 3.28 9.00
CA ASP A 20 -23.32 2.43 8.25
C ASP A 20 -23.66 3.05 6.88
N ARG A 21 -23.76 4.37 6.80
CA ARG A 21 -23.98 5.06 5.53
C ARG A 21 -22.76 5.04 4.61
N ALA A 22 -21.55 5.10 5.16
CA ALA A 22 -20.31 4.92 4.41
C ALA A 22 -20.16 3.48 3.90
N SER A 23 -20.53 2.48 4.71
CA SER A 23 -20.58 1.07 4.29
C SER A 23 -21.69 0.79 3.27
N GLN A 24 -22.82 1.48 3.36
CA GLN A 24 -23.91 1.36 2.36
C GLN A 24 -23.55 2.05 1.03
N LEU A 25 -22.84 3.17 1.05
CA LEU A 25 -22.32 3.83 -0.15
C LEU A 25 -21.16 3.05 -0.80
N ARG A 26 -20.47 2.21 -0.03
CA ARG A 26 -19.51 1.19 -0.50
C ARG A 26 -20.20 -0.05 -1.07
N GLN A 27 -21.56 -0.05 -1.19
CA GLN A 27 -22.26 -1.17 -1.78
C GLN A 27 -21.64 -1.50 -3.13
N HIS A 28 -21.16 -2.70 -3.17
CA HIS A 28 -20.51 -3.37 -4.27
C HIS A 28 -21.18 -2.99 -5.59
N VAL A 29 -20.55 -2.10 -6.33
CA VAL A 29 -20.91 -1.87 -7.73
C VAL A 29 -20.47 -3.13 -8.46
N PRO A 30 -21.36 -3.98 -8.96
CA PRO A 30 -20.98 -5.21 -9.63
C PRO A 30 -20.02 -4.91 -10.78
N GLY A 31 -18.83 -5.54 -10.74
CA GLY A 31 -17.79 -5.34 -11.74
C GLY A 31 -16.72 -4.29 -11.42
N ARG A 32 -16.78 -3.58 -10.27
CA ARG A 32 -15.71 -2.72 -9.80
C ARG A 32 -14.65 -3.54 -9.03
N ALA A 33 -13.39 -3.34 -9.35
CA ALA A 33 -12.30 -3.88 -8.53
C ALA A 33 -12.29 -3.23 -7.15
N THR A 34 -12.19 -4.05 -6.09
CA THR A 34 -12.10 -3.60 -4.70
C THR A 34 -10.65 -3.33 -4.31
N VAL A 35 -10.44 -2.37 -3.41
CA VAL A 35 -9.11 -1.90 -3.01
C VAL A 35 -8.89 -2.07 -1.52
N SER A 36 -7.84 -2.79 -1.14
CA SER A 36 -7.28 -2.84 0.21
C SER A 36 -6.02 -1.99 0.31
N VAL A 37 -5.94 -1.12 1.32
CA VAL A 37 -4.72 -0.39 1.65
C VAL A 37 -4.06 -1.06 2.84
N VAL A 38 -2.82 -1.50 2.69
CA VAL A 38 -2.00 -2.13 3.74
C VAL A 38 -1.04 -1.10 4.30
N VAL A 39 -1.07 -0.91 5.62
CA VAL A 39 -0.27 0.06 6.36
C VAL A 39 0.53 -0.69 7.43
N PRO A 40 1.81 -1.04 7.18
CA PRO A 40 2.68 -1.59 8.21
C PRO A 40 3.04 -0.48 9.21
N THR A 41 2.99 -0.79 10.50
CA THR A 41 3.24 0.20 11.56
C THR A 41 4.00 -0.42 12.74
N LEU A 42 4.87 0.39 13.35
CA LEU A 42 5.57 0.06 14.58
C LEU A 42 5.95 1.36 15.29
N ASN A 43 5.28 1.65 16.41
CA ASN A 43 5.47 2.86 17.21
C ASN A 43 5.33 4.15 16.38
N GLU A 44 4.15 4.33 15.79
CA GLU A 44 3.82 5.45 14.90
C GLU A 44 2.61 6.26 15.41
N VAL A 45 2.41 6.33 16.73
CA VAL A 45 1.21 6.94 17.35
C VAL A 45 0.96 8.35 16.85
N ASP A 46 2.00 9.20 16.72
CA ASP A 46 1.87 10.58 16.30
C ASP A 46 1.63 10.73 14.78
N ASN A 47 2.08 9.77 13.99
CA ASN A 47 1.94 9.77 12.55
C ASN A 47 0.63 9.15 12.08
N ILE A 48 0.24 8.04 12.69
CA ILE A 48 -0.90 7.25 12.20
C ILE A 48 -2.21 8.02 12.22
N VAL A 49 -2.40 8.90 13.21
CA VAL A 49 -3.58 9.76 13.32
C VAL A 49 -3.67 10.83 12.24
N LEU A 50 -2.55 11.14 11.59
CA LEU A 50 -2.47 12.11 10.49
C LEU A 50 -2.57 11.41 9.12
N VAL A 51 -2.12 10.16 9.01
CA VAL A 51 -2.09 9.41 7.76
C VAL A 51 -3.44 8.75 7.45
N LEU A 52 -4.01 8.04 8.41
CA LEU A 52 -5.23 7.25 8.19
C LEU A 52 -6.44 8.07 7.72
N PRO A 53 -6.72 9.29 8.24
CA PRO A 53 -7.83 10.11 7.77
C PRO A 53 -7.67 10.58 6.32
N ARG A 54 -6.43 10.59 5.79
CA ARG A 54 -6.14 11.00 4.40
C ARG A 54 -6.38 9.88 3.39
N ILE A 55 -6.52 8.63 3.84
CA ILE A 55 -6.86 7.52 2.95
C ILE A 55 -8.26 7.76 2.39
N PRO A 56 -8.42 7.75 1.04
CA PRO A 56 -9.69 8.08 0.41
C PRO A 56 -10.86 7.21 0.91
N TRP A 57 -12.01 7.83 1.09
CA TRP A 57 -13.23 7.18 1.60
C TRP A 57 -13.74 6.03 0.73
N TRP A 58 -13.41 6.01 -0.55
CA TRP A 58 -13.82 4.96 -1.50
C TRP A 58 -12.95 3.70 -1.43
N VAL A 59 -11.87 3.69 -0.65
CA VAL A 59 -11.08 2.49 -0.35
C VAL A 59 -11.97 1.51 0.42
N ASP A 60 -12.00 0.25 -0.04
CA ASP A 60 -12.94 -0.75 0.49
C ASP A 60 -12.46 -1.34 1.83
N GLU A 61 -11.16 -1.42 2.04
CA GLU A 61 -10.55 -1.99 3.25
C GLU A 61 -9.23 -1.29 3.59
N ILE A 62 -8.99 -1.04 4.87
CA ILE A 62 -7.68 -0.64 5.38
C ILE A 62 -7.20 -1.71 6.35
N VAL A 63 -6.05 -2.30 6.07
CA VAL A 63 -5.38 -3.32 6.90
C VAL A 63 -4.18 -2.68 7.57
N LEU A 64 -4.31 -2.39 8.86
CA LEU A 64 -3.20 -1.94 9.70
C LEU A 64 -2.46 -3.18 10.20
N VAL A 65 -1.17 -3.30 9.90
CA VAL A 65 -0.34 -4.39 10.41
C VAL A 65 0.61 -3.85 11.45
N ASP A 66 0.34 -4.16 12.70
CA ASP A 66 1.11 -3.67 13.83
C ASP A 66 2.19 -4.66 14.26
N GLY A 67 3.43 -4.22 14.28
CA GLY A 67 4.62 -4.99 14.64
C GLY A 67 4.86 -5.12 16.14
N GLY A 68 3.83 -4.98 16.98
CA GLY A 68 3.95 -5.01 18.44
C GLY A 68 4.24 -3.63 19.03
N SER A 69 3.53 -2.58 18.58
CA SER A 69 3.68 -1.22 19.10
C SER A 69 3.34 -1.13 20.61
N THR A 70 4.14 -0.36 21.34
CA THR A 70 4.01 -0.15 22.77
C THR A 70 3.60 1.28 23.16
N ASP A 71 3.48 2.17 22.17
CA ASP A 71 3.22 3.61 22.34
C ASP A 71 1.74 4.00 22.24
N GLY A 72 0.83 3.04 22.00
CA GLY A 72 -0.59 3.29 21.83
C GLY A 72 -1.02 3.46 20.37
N THR A 73 -0.15 3.19 19.38
CA THR A 73 -0.42 3.31 17.94
C THR A 73 -1.76 2.68 17.53
N VAL A 74 -2.04 1.44 17.95
CA VAL A 74 -3.27 0.72 17.57
C VAL A 74 -4.52 1.41 18.12
N ALA A 75 -4.47 1.85 19.39
CA ALA A 75 -5.60 2.54 20.00
C ALA A 75 -5.89 3.89 19.30
N ALA A 76 -4.82 4.65 19.00
CA ALA A 76 -4.94 5.92 18.27
C ALA A 76 -5.46 5.71 16.84
N ALA A 77 -5.01 4.67 16.16
CA ALA A 77 -5.50 4.31 14.82
C ALA A 77 -7.00 4.02 14.81
N LEU A 78 -7.47 3.17 15.75
CA LEU A 78 -8.89 2.83 15.89
C LEU A 78 -9.75 4.02 16.29
N ALA A 79 -9.20 4.99 17.03
CA ALA A 79 -9.93 6.20 17.41
C ALA A 79 -10.24 7.09 16.19
N VAL A 80 -9.36 7.15 15.19
CA VAL A 80 -9.56 7.97 13.97
C VAL A 80 -10.18 7.20 12.82
N ARG A 81 -10.05 5.87 12.80
CA ARG A 81 -10.60 4.96 11.78
C ARG A 81 -11.12 3.68 12.44
N PRO A 82 -12.34 3.70 13.00
CA PRO A 82 -12.92 2.52 13.69
C PRO A 82 -13.18 1.33 12.77
N ASP A 83 -13.23 1.57 11.46
CA ASP A 83 -13.43 0.57 10.42
C ASP A 83 -12.14 -0.19 10.00
N LEU A 84 -11.02 0.08 10.66
CA LEU A 84 -9.75 -0.61 10.40
C LEU A 84 -9.84 -2.10 10.72
N ARG A 85 -9.19 -2.86 9.85
CA ARG A 85 -8.81 -4.24 10.17
C ARG A 85 -7.40 -4.25 10.72
N VAL A 86 -7.26 -4.54 12.00
CA VAL A 86 -5.96 -4.61 12.69
C VAL A 86 -5.45 -6.05 12.69
N ILE A 87 -4.20 -6.23 12.29
CA ILE A 87 -3.42 -7.47 12.37
C ILE A 87 -2.23 -7.20 13.26
N ILE A 88 -2.05 -7.99 14.29
CA ILE A 88 -0.84 -7.97 15.12
C ILE A 88 0.10 -9.06 14.59
N ASP A 89 1.28 -8.66 14.14
CA ASP A 89 2.33 -9.58 13.69
C ASP A 89 3.68 -9.08 14.21
N GLU A 90 4.11 -9.66 15.33
CA GLU A 90 5.36 -9.30 16.00
C GLU A 90 6.61 -9.87 15.30
N THR A 91 6.46 -10.49 14.14
CA THR A 91 7.61 -10.94 13.33
C THR A 91 8.43 -9.72 12.92
N PRO A 92 9.73 -9.66 13.31
CA PRO A 92 10.52 -8.45 13.08
C PRO A 92 10.69 -8.11 11.60
N GLY A 93 10.44 -6.85 11.25
CA GLY A 93 10.79 -6.25 9.98
C GLY A 93 9.60 -5.88 9.08
N LYS A 94 9.79 -4.81 8.32
CA LYS A 94 8.78 -4.24 7.41
C LYS A 94 8.25 -5.27 6.41
N GLY A 95 9.14 -6.13 5.89
CA GLY A 95 8.77 -7.16 4.92
C GLY A 95 7.84 -8.21 5.50
N ALA A 96 8.02 -8.60 6.77
CA ALA A 96 7.12 -9.52 7.47
C ALA A 96 5.73 -8.90 7.60
N ALA A 97 5.65 -7.67 8.11
CA ALA A 97 4.38 -6.95 8.25
C ALA A 97 3.65 -6.77 6.91
N LEU A 98 4.38 -6.42 5.84
CA LEU A 98 3.78 -6.30 4.50
C LEU A 98 3.19 -7.63 4.02
N ARG A 99 3.92 -8.75 4.16
CA ARG A 99 3.39 -10.07 3.77
C ARG A 99 2.16 -10.45 4.58
N ALA A 100 2.19 -10.26 5.90
CA ALA A 100 1.00 -10.48 6.72
C ALA A 100 -0.19 -9.65 6.23
N GLY A 101 0.03 -8.37 5.91
CA GLY A 101 -0.99 -7.50 5.35
C GLY A 101 -1.54 -7.98 4.01
N TRP A 102 -0.67 -8.41 3.09
CA TRP A 102 -1.10 -8.92 1.77
C TRP A 102 -1.94 -10.20 1.89
N HIS A 103 -1.58 -11.10 2.78
CA HIS A 103 -2.35 -12.32 3.04
C HIS A 103 -3.72 -12.05 3.63
N HIS A 104 -3.83 -11.01 4.44
CA HIS A 104 -5.07 -10.65 5.08
C HIS A 104 -5.94 -9.68 4.24
N ALA A 105 -5.38 -9.03 3.23
CA ALA A 105 -6.11 -8.16 2.32
C ALA A 105 -7.17 -8.95 1.52
N ARG A 106 -8.38 -8.40 1.46
CA ARG A 106 -9.54 -9.01 0.77
C ARG A 106 -9.84 -8.38 -0.57
N GLY A 107 -9.39 -7.14 -0.77
CA GLY A 107 -9.57 -6.41 -2.02
C GLY A 107 -8.90 -7.10 -3.21
N ASP A 108 -9.39 -6.83 -4.41
CA ASP A 108 -8.81 -7.32 -5.66
C ASP A 108 -7.46 -6.67 -5.93
N ILE A 109 -7.31 -5.43 -5.53
CA ILE A 109 -6.09 -4.63 -5.59
C ILE A 109 -5.58 -4.39 -4.18
N VAL A 110 -4.28 -4.55 -3.98
CA VAL A 110 -3.57 -4.21 -2.75
C VAL A 110 -2.70 -2.99 -3.02
N VAL A 111 -2.83 -1.98 -2.18
CA VAL A 111 -1.96 -0.79 -2.15
C VAL A 111 -1.17 -0.81 -0.86
N THR A 112 0.13 -0.55 -0.92
CA THR A 112 0.99 -0.41 0.27
C THR A 112 1.42 1.02 0.45
N ILE A 113 1.22 1.59 1.64
CA ILE A 113 1.70 2.92 2.04
C ILE A 113 2.41 2.85 3.38
N ASP A 114 3.34 3.74 3.62
CA ASP A 114 4.03 3.83 4.90
C ASP A 114 3.20 4.63 5.93
N ALA A 115 3.35 4.28 7.21
CA ALA A 115 2.60 4.90 8.32
C ALA A 115 3.14 6.27 8.75
N ASP A 116 4.30 6.68 8.24
CA ASP A 116 5.06 7.85 8.69
C ASP A 116 4.70 9.18 7.99
N GLY A 117 3.78 9.10 7.02
CA GLY A 117 3.31 10.25 6.25
C GLY A 117 4.22 10.69 5.11
N SER A 118 5.31 9.94 4.82
CA SER A 118 6.18 10.19 3.68
C SER A 118 5.50 9.93 2.33
N THR A 119 4.47 9.08 2.32
CA THR A 119 3.66 8.77 1.14
C THR A 119 2.29 9.43 1.22
N ASP A 120 1.85 10.12 0.16
CA ASP A 120 0.55 10.77 0.14
C ASP A 120 -0.57 9.81 -0.29
N PRO A 121 -1.55 9.48 0.59
CA PRO A 121 -2.69 8.67 0.22
C PRO A 121 -3.54 9.25 -0.94
N ALA A 122 -3.45 10.55 -1.20
CA ALA A 122 -4.14 11.18 -2.34
C ALA A 122 -3.60 10.71 -3.70
N GLU A 123 -2.41 10.13 -3.76
CA GLU A 123 -1.83 9.56 -4.98
C GLU A 123 -2.40 8.16 -5.33
N ILE A 124 -3.15 7.49 -4.44
CA ILE A 124 -3.71 6.14 -4.69
C ILE A 124 -4.39 6.01 -6.06
N PRO A 125 -5.22 6.96 -6.53
CA PRO A 125 -5.85 6.85 -7.86
C PRO A 125 -4.85 6.71 -9.02
N ALA A 126 -3.66 7.35 -8.91
CA ALA A 126 -2.61 7.26 -9.92
C ALA A 126 -2.00 5.85 -10.02
N PHE A 127 -2.05 5.08 -8.93
CA PHE A 127 -1.62 3.67 -8.91
C PHE A 127 -2.71 2.72 -9.42
N ILE A 128 -3.98 3.03 -9.18
CA ILE A 128 -5.09 2.18 -9.60
C ILE A 128 -5.30 2.23 -11.11
N GLY A 129 -5.21 3.41 -11.72
CA GLY A 129 -5.46 3.60 -13.16
C GLY A 129 -4.69 2.63 -14.06
N PRO A 130 -3.35 2.52 -13.95
CA PRO A 130 -2.57 1.58 -14.77
C PRO A 130 -2.89 0.11 -14.51
N LEU A 131 -3.28 -0.29 -13.28
CA LEU A 131 -3.74 -1.66 -12.99
C LEU A 131 -5.01 -1.98 -13.76
N LEU A 132 -5.98 -1.07 -13.77
CA LEU A 132 -7.21 -1.22 -14.55
C LEU A 132 -6.94 -1.21 -16.06
N ALA A 133 -5.86 -0.54 -16.50
CA ALA A 133 -5.38 -0.55 -17.89
C ALA A 133 -4.54 -1.79 -18.24
N GLY A 134 -4.44 -2.78 -17.33
CA GLY A 134 -3.83 -4.08 -17.59
C GLY A 134 -2.42 -4.27 -17.05
N ALA A 135 -1.88 -3.37 -16.23
CA ALA A 135 -0.68 -3.65 -15.45
C ALA A 135 -0.96 -4.71 -14.36
N ASP A 136 0.06 -5.49 -13.99
CA ASP A 136 -0.01 -6.43 -12.88
C ASP A 136 0.42 -5.79 -11.57
N MET A 137 1.39 -4.87 -11.66
CA MET A 137 1.95 -4.11 -10.56
C MET A 137 2.20 -2.68 -11.02
N VAL A 138 1.94 -1.74 -10.12
CA VAL A 138 2.29 -0.33 -10.26
C VAL A 138 3.16 0.07 -9.10
N LYS A 139 4.27 0.70 -9.40
CA LYS A 139 5.23 1.13 -8.41
C LYS A 139 5.43 2.64 -8.48
N GLY A 140 5.48 3.27 -7.31
CA GLY A 140 5.89 4.67 -7.21
C GLY A 140 7.38 4.83 -7.53
N SER A 141 7.73 5.93 -8.15
CA SER A 141 9.10 6.32 -8.36
C SER A 141 9.31 7.78 -8.01
N ARG A 142 10.39 8.06 -7.29
CA ARG A 142 10.85 9.41 -6.92
C ARG A 142 11.72 10.05 -8.03
N PHE A 143 11.99 9.31 -9.12
CA PHE A 143 12.98 9.69 -10.13
C PHE A 143 12.41 9.79 -11.55
N VAL A 144 11.17 9.47 -11.80
CA VAL A 144 10.50 9.76 -13.07
C VAL A 144 10.12 11.24 -13.15
N HIS A 145 9.79 11.72 -14.37
CA HIS A 145 9.40 13.10 -14.58
C HIS A 145 8.14 13.46 -13.76
N GLY A 146 8.19 14.57 -13.03
CA GLY A 146 7.10 15.01 -12.15
C GLY A 146 7.14 14.41 -10.73
N ALA A 147 8.09 13.52 -10.44
CA ALA A 147 8.32 12.93 -9.12
C ALA A 147 9.35 13.72 -8.30
N GLY A 148 9.51 13.34 -7.04
CA GLY A 148 10.54 13.92 -6.16
C GLY A 148 10.63 13.23 -4.81
N SER A 149 11.61 13.66 -4.01
CA SER A 149 11.75 13.27 -2.61
C SER A 149 12.40 14.41 -1.83
N ALA A 150 11.79 14.72 -0.69
CA ALA A 150 12.35 15.64 0.30
C ALA A 150 13.25 14.90 1.32
N ASP A 151 13.10 13.57 1.47
CA ASP A 151 13.79 12.76 2.48
C ASP A 151 15.09 12.09 1.98
N ILE A 152 15.24 11.83 0.67
CA ILE A 152 16.35 11.05 0.16
C ILE A 152 17.65 11.86 0.05
N ASP A 153 18.68 11.51 0.82
CA ASP A 153 20.00 12.09 0.72
C ASP A 153 20.79 11.61 -0.52
N LEU A 154 21.90 12.29 -0.82
CA LEU A 154 22.74 12.00 -1.99
C LEU A 154 23.32 10.58 -1.98
N LEU A 155 23.69 10.05 -0.80
CA LEU A 155 24.25 8.71 -0.68
C LEU A 155 23.20 7.64 -0.97
N ARG A 156 22.02 7.76 -0.38
CA ARG A 156 20.87 6.87 -0.63
C ARG A 156 20.43 6.94 -2.10
N ARG A 157 20.42 8.13 -2.70
CA ARG A 157 20.14 8.34 -4.12
C ARG A 157 21.15 7.64 -5.02
N ALA A 158 22.44 7.79 -4.75
CA ALA A 158 23.50 7.12 -5.50
C ALA A 158 23.45 5.60 -5.35
N GLY A 159 23.21 5.10 -4.12
CA GLY A 159 23.01 3.69 -3.81
C GLY A 159 21.82 3.09 -4.56
N ASN A 160 20.65 3.73 -4.50
CA ASN A 160 19.48 3.30 -5.24
C ASN A 160 19.72 3.24 -6.76
N LYS A 161 20.41 4.25 -7.32
CA LYS A 161 20.77 4.28 -8.75
C LYS A 161 21.71 3.13 -9.13
N ALA A 162 22.69 2.81 -8.29
CA ALA A 162 23.63 1.70 -8.52
C ALA A 162 22.89 0.34 -8.48
N LEU A 163 22.07 0.12 -7.46
CA LEU A 163 21.26 -1.10 -7.31
C LEU A 163 20.25 -1.26 -8.44
N THR A 164 19.59 -0.18 -8.84
CA THR A 164 18.66 -0.17 -9.98
C THR A 164 19.36 -0.57 -11.29
N ARG A 165 20.58 -0.03 -11.52
CA ARG A 165 21.38 -0.44 -12.69
C ARG A 165 21.75 -1.91 -12.66
N LEU A 166 22.12 -2.43 -11.48
CA LEU A 166 22.43 -3.84 -11.30
C LEU A 166 21.21 -4.73 -11.62
N VAL A 167 20.03 -4.39 -11.11
CA VAL A 167 18.80 -5.12 -11.42
C VAL A 167 18.51 -5.08 -12.92
N ARG A 168 18.62 -3.93 -13.56
CA ARG A 168 18.43 -3.80 -15.01
C ARG A 168 19.40 -4.66 -15.82
N MET A 169 20.65 -4.78 -15.37
CA MET A 169 21.67 -5.59 -16.01
C MET A 169 21.43 -7.11 -15.86
N LEU A 170 20.97 -7.54 -14.67
CA LEU A 170 20.80 -8.95 -14.33
C LEU A 170 19.44 -9.55 -14.74
N TYR A 171 18.40 -8.73 -14.75
CA TYR A 171 17.01 -9.17 -14.92
C TYR A 171 16.27 -8.43 -16.04
N GLY A 172 16.88 -7.42 -16.63
CA GLY A 172 16.18 -6.52 -17.55
C GLY A 172 15.30 -5.52 -16.82
N GLY A 173 14.21 -5.07 -17.45
CA GLY A 173 13.29 -4.09 -16.90
C GLY A 173 13.77 -2.64 -17.04
N ARG A 174 12.89 -1.71 -16.72
CA ARG A 174 13.13 -0.26 -16.91
C ARG A 174 12.89 0.54 -15.63
N PHE A 175 13.10 -0.06 -14.46
CA PHE A 175 12.93 0.66 -13.19
C PHE A 175 13.85 1.87 -13.09
N THR A 176 13.33 2.94 -12.48
CA THR A 176 14.09 4.15 -12.11
C THR A 176 14.31 4.22 -10.61
N ASP A 177 13.42 3.60 -9.83
CA ASP A 177 13.50 3.53 -8.37
C ASP A 177 13.29 2.10 -7.89
N LEU A 178 14.20 1.55 -7.10
CA LEU A 178 14.14 0.17 -6.63
C LEU A 178 13.60 0.04 -5.20
N CYS A 179 13.81 1.05 -4.37
CA CYS A 179 13.65 0.96 -2.91
C CYS A 179 12.50 1.80 -2.36
N TYR A 180 11.57 2.25 -3.19
CA TYR A 180 10.44 3.05 -2.73
C TYR A 180 9.25 2.17 -2.34
N GLY A 181 8.65 2.43 -1.18
CA GLY A 181 7.65 1.56 -0.54
C GLY A 181 6.22 1.70 -1.08
N TYR A 182 5.92 2.76 -1.84
CA TYR A 182 4.59 2.99 -2.38
C TYR A 182 4.35 2.13 -3.61
N ASN A 183 3.53 1.09 -3.47
CA ASN A 183 3.26 0.13 -4.53
C ASN A 183 1.78 -0.26 -4.54
N ALA A 184 1.27 -0.65 -5.72
CA ALA A 184 -0.04 -1.26 -5.87
C ALA A 184 0.05 -2.44 -6.84
N PHE A 185 -0.75 -3.48 -6.59
CA PHE A 185 -0.75 -4.68 -7.44
C PHE A 185 -2.06 -5.46 -7.27
N TRP A 186 -2.37 -6.27 -8.26
CA TRP A 186 -3.47 -7.21 -8.14
C TRP A 186 -3.17 -8.25 -7.06
N ARG A 187 -4.11 -8.51 -6.16
CA ARG A 187 -3.94 -9.51 -5.08
C ARG A 187 -3.53 -10.89 -5.61
N ARG A 188 -3.93 -11.25 -6.83
CA ARG A 188 -3.53 -12.50 -7.48
C ARG A 188 -2.02 -12.66 -7.68
N VAL A 189 -1.24 -11.59 -7.67
CA VAL A 189 0.22 -11.66 -7.80
C VAL A 189 0.95 -11.79 -6.46
N VAL A 190 0.26 -11.73 -5.33
CA VAL A 190 0.85 -11.93 -3.99
C VAL A 190 1.70 -13.19 -3.91
N PRO A 191 1.29 -14.36 -4.44
CA PRO A 191 2.10 -15.57 -4.40
C PRO A 191 3.48 -15.44 -5.08
N VAL A 192 3.62 -14.53 -6.05
CA VAL A 192 4.93 -14.21 -6.67
C VAL A 192 5.87 -13.54 -5.66
N PHE A 193 5.32 -12.73 -4.76
CA PHE A 193 6.08 -11.96 -3.77
C PHE A 193 6.35 -12.75 -2.48
N GLU A 194 5.63 -13.85 -2.27
CA GLU A 194 5.79 -14.74 -1.11
C GLU A 194 7.16 -15.39 -1.10
N ALA A 195 8.12 -14.78 -0.50
CA ALA A 195 9.35 -15.41 -0.09
C ALA A 195 10.15 -14.53 0.86
N ALA A 196 11.05 -15.17 1.56
CA ALA A 196 11.90 -14.61 2.59
C ALA A 196 12.50 -13.24 2.21
N GLY A 197 12.14 -12.23 2.96
CA GLY A 197 12.60 -10.86 2.93
C GLY A 197 11.84 -10.14 4.02
N ASP A 198 12.38 -10.15 5.24
CA ASP A 198 11.67 -9.63 6.41
C ASP A 198 11.93 -8.14 6.63
N GLY A 199 12.96 -7.59 5.97
CA GLY A 199 13.38 -6.21 6.11
C GLY A 199 12.99 -5.31 4.93
N PHE A 200 13.76 -4.21 4.78
CA PHE A 200 13.58 -3.23 3.71
C PHE A 200 13.96 -3.73 2.31
N GLU A 201 14.53 -4.93 2.19
CA GLU A 201 14.78 -5.56 0.90
C GLU A 201 13.50 -6.06 0.20
N ILE A 202 12.37 -6.02 0.87
CA ILE A 202 11.09 -6.53 0.34
C ILE A 202 10.67 -5.82 -0.94
N GLU A 203 10.81 -4.50 -1.03
CA GLU A 203 10.47 -3.73 -2.23
C GLU A 203 11.35 -4.16 -3.42
N THR A 204 12.65 -4.37 -3.18
CA THR A 204 13.56 -4.88 -4.21
C THR A 204 13.19 -6.30 -4.62
N LEU A 205 12.84 -7.14 -3.66
CA LEU A 205 12.42 -8.51 -3.93
C LEU A 205 11.18 -8.57 -4.80
N MET A 206 10.16 -7.75 -4.50
CA MET A 206 8.96 -7.61 -5.32
C MET A 206 9.30 -7.25 -6.77
N ASN A 207 10.16 -6.23 -6.96
CA ASN A 207 10.57 -5.76 -8.28
C ASN A 207 11.31 -6.85 -9.07
N VAL A 208 12.28 -7.52 -8.45
CA VAL A 208 13.05 -8.61 -9.09
C VAL A 208 12.15 -9.77 -9.46
N ARG A 209 11.23 -10.16 -8.58
CA ARG A 209 10.30 -11.25 -8.84
C ARG A 209 9.27 -10.92 -9.87
N ALA A 210 8.76 -9.68 -9.87
CA ALA A 210 7.88 -9.21 -10.92
C ALA A 210 8.53 -9.37 -12.31
N LEU A 211 9.81 -9.00 -12.46
CA LEU A 211 10.56 -9.22 -13.72
C LEU A 211 10.74 -10.70 -14.05
N ARG A 212 11.01 -11.53 -13.06
CA ARG A 212 11.26 -12.98 -13.27
C ARG A 212 10.01 -13.78 -13.62
N HIS A 213 8.84 -13.23 -13.31
CA HIS A 213 7.54 -13.80 -13.65
C HIS A 213 6.84 -13.07 -14.79
N ASP A 214 7.61 -12.24 -15.54
CA ASP A 214 7.11 -11.47 -16.69
C ASP A 214 5.86 -10.63 -16.37
N LEU A 215 5.74 -10.15 -15.12
CA LEU A 215 4.65 -9.27 -14.75
C LEU A 215 4.80 -7.92 -15.45
N ARG A 216 3.68 -7.39 -15.90
CA ARG A 216 3.60 -6.04 -16.48
C ARG A 216 3.67 -5.01 -15.37
N VAL A 217 4.85 -4.40 -15.18
CA VAL A 217 5.09 -3.36 -14.17
C VAL A 217 5.11 -1.99 -14.81
N VAL A 218 4.39 -1.03 -14.20
CA VAL A 218 4.35 0.38 -14.57
C VAL A 218 4.90 1.22 -13.44
N GLU A 219 5.76 2.20 -13.72
CA GLU A 219 6.16 3.21 -12.75
C GLU A 219 5.30 4.47 -12.91
N VAL A 220 4.87 5.03 -11.77
CA VAL A 220 4.15 6.31 -11.69
C VAL A 220 4.95 7.31 -10.86
N ALA A 221 4.82 8.59 -11.20
CA ALA A 221 5.43 9.66 -10.41
C ALA A 221 4.80 9.70 -9.02
N SER A 222 5.65 9.76 -8.00
CA SER A 222 5.24 9.93 -6.62
C SER A 222 6.19 10.89 -5.91
N PHE A 223 5.66 11.67 -4.97
CA PHE A 223 6.47 12.58 -4.17
C PHE A 223 6.63 12.04 -2.75
N GLU A 224 7.86 11.72 -2.37
CA GLU A 224 8.19 11.33 -1.00
C GLU A 224 8.39 12.60 -0.15
N ALA A 225 7.47 12.86 0.75
CA ALA A 225 7.62 13.91 1.75
C ALA A 225 8.61 13.49 2.86
N GLU A 226 9.04 14.44 3.65
CA GLU A 226 9.72 14.12 4.90
C GLU A 226 8.72 13.39 5.84
N ARG A 227 9.23 12.46 6.63
CA ARG A 227 8.49 11.84 7.74
C ARG A 227 7.94 12.94 8.65
N ILE A 228 6.69 12.83 9.08
CA ILE A 228 6.06 13.88 9.88
C ILE A 228 6.68 13.92 11.29
N HIS A 229 6.77 12.77 11.96
CA HIS A 229 7.35 12.65 13.30
C HIS A 229 8.33 11.47 13.39
N GLY A 230 9.30 11.54 14.32
CA GLY A 230 10.27 10.49 14.61
C GLY A 230 11.44 10.43 13.64
N GLN A 231 12.17 9.33 13.67
CA GLN A 231 13.35 9.08 12.83
C GLN A 231 13.18 7.78 12.03
N SER A 232 13.79 7.74 10.85
CA SER A 232 13.78 6.55 10.00
C SER A 232 14.55 5.40 10.66
N ASN A 233 13.96 4.22 10.67
CA ASN A 233 14.60 2.99 11.11
C ASN A 233 15.58 2.41 10.07
N LEU A 234 15.64 2.96 8.87
CA LEU A 234 16.48 2.49 7.77
C LEU A 234 17.95 2.81 8.02
N ARG A 235 18.79 1.77 7.98
CA ARG A 235 20.26 1.87 8.11
C ARG A 235 20.92 1.73 6.76
N THR A 236 21.35 2.85 6.17
CA THR A 236 21.81 2.96 4.77
C THR A 236 22.79 1.86 4.35
N PHE A 237 23.82 1.56 5.15
CA PHE A 237 24.82 0.55 4.78
C PHE A 237 24.36 -0.89 4.98
N SER A 238 23.76 -1.21 6.14
CA SER A 238 23.32 -2.58 6.44
C SER A 238 22.15 -3.01 5.54
N ASP A 239 21.20 -2.11 5.32
CA ASP A 239 20.05 -2.40 4.48
C ASP A 239 20.43 -2.38 2.99
N GLY A 240 21.31 -1.47 2.57
CA GLY A 240 21.88 -1.48 1.22
C GLY A 240 22.62 -2.79 0.89
N TRP A 241 23.40 -3.32 1.85
CA TRP A 241 24.05 -4.63 1.70
C TRP A 241 23.04 -5.78 1.63
N ARG A 242 21.99 -5.72 2.43
CA ARG A 242 20.90 -6.69 2.43
C ARG A 242 20.17 -6.71 1.09
N VAL A 243 19.88 -5.53 0.54
CA VAL A 243 19.30 -5.36 -0.80
C VAL A 243 20.22 -5.95 -1.87
N LEU A 244 21.52 -5.63 -1.87
CA LEU A 244 22.48 -6.16 -2.83
C LEU A 244 22.54 -7.70 -2.76
N ARG A 245 22.61 -8.25 -1.54
CA ARG A 245 22.60 -9.71 -1.33
C ARG A 245 21.33 -10.35 -1.86
N THR A 246 20.19 -9.71 -1.67
CA THR A 246 18.90 -10.19 -2.18
C THR A 246 18.89 -10.22 -3.70
N ILE A 247 19.35 -9.16 -4.37
CA ILE A 247 19.48 -9.12 -5.84
C ILE A 247 20.33 -10.30 -6.34
N LEU A 248 21.51 -10.49 -5.75
CA LEU A 248 22.41 -11.56 -6.19
C LEU A 248 21.86 -12.95 -5.90
N ARG A 249 21.25 -13.14 -4.73
CA ARG A 249 20.65 -14.43 -4.32
C ARG A 249 19.49 -14.84 -5.23
N GLU A 250 18.62 -13.90 -5.57
CA GLU A 250 17.47 -14.17 -6.46
C GLU A 250 17.93 -14.56 -7.88
N ARG A 251 19.14 -14.18 -8.32
CA ARG A 251 19.68 -14.58 -9.64
C ARG A 251 19.89 -16.09 -9.77
N PHE A 252 20.25 -16.75 -8.66
CA PHE A 252 20.56 -18.18 -8.62
C PHE A 252 19.43 -19.04 -8.04
N ARG A 253 18.39 -18.43 -7.50
CA ARG A 253 17.22 -19.12 -6.98
C ARG A 253 16.28 -19.50 -8.13
N ARG A 254 15.71 -20.69 -8.11
CA ARG A 254 14.60 -21.01 -9.02
C ARG A 254 13.38 -20.16 -8.61
N PRO A 255 12.72 -19.48 -9.56
CA PRO A 255 11.47 -18.80 -9.23
C PRO A 255 10.46 -19.85 -8.77
N PRO A 256 9.61 -19.54 -7.79
CA PRO A 256 8.49 -20.41 -7.47
C PRO A 256 7.60 -20.55 -8.72
N GLU A 257 7.14 -21.76 -8.98
CA GLU A 257 6.09 -21.96 -10.00
C GLU A 257 4.79 -21.41 -9.42
N VAL A 258 4.32 -20.30 -9.94
CA VAL A 258 3.07 -19.67 -9.54
C VAL A 258 2.15 -19.63 -10.74
N GLU A 259 1.05 -20.34 -10.66
CA GLU A 259 -0.03 -20.21 -11.63
C GLU A 259 -0.87 -18.99 -11.30
N LEU A 260 -0.75 -17.93 -12.09
CA LEU A 260 -1.50 -16.70 -11.91
C LEU A 260 -2.90 -16.87 -12.48
N ALA A 261 -3.91 -16.65 -11.65
CA ALA A 261 -5.28 -16.54 -12.13
C ALA A 261 -5.37 -15.43 -13.20
N PRO A 262 -6.17 -15.58 -14.26
CA PRO A 262 -6.32 -14.56 -15.29
C PRO A 262 -6.81 -13.25 -14.68
N ALA A 263 -6.36 -12.12 -15.23
CA ALA A 263 -6.79 -10.79 -14.79
C ALA A 263 -8.30 -10.66 -14.99
N MET A 264 -9.06 -10.47 -13.90
CA MET A 264 -10.51 -10.28 -13.95
C MET A 264 -10.90 -8.85 -14.34
N VAL A 265 -10.30 -8.29 -15.37
CA VAL A 265 -10.82 -7.06 -15.99
C VAL A 265 -11.64 -7.48 -17.20
N ARG A 266 -12.89 -7.81 -16.98
CA ARG A 266 -13.88 -7.73 -18.06
C ARG A 266 -14.23 -6.24 -18.22
N LEU A 267 -13.48 -5.55 -19.07
CA LEU A 267 -14.04 -4.37 -19.73
C LEU A 267 -15.19 -4.89 -20.57
N THR A 268 -16.40 -4.86 -20.02
CA THR A 268 -17.61 -5.01 -20.82
C THR A 268 -17.59 -3.81 -21.77
N PRO A 269 -17.48 -3.98 -23.11
CA PRO A 269 -17.64 -2.85 -24.00
C PRO A 269 -19.02 -2.29 -23.72
N ALA A 270 -19.09 -1.01 -23.39
CA ALA A 270 -20.35 -0.29 -23.37
C ALA A 270 -20.97 -0.51 -24.75
N THR A 271 -22.02 -1.31 -24.82
CA THR A 271 -22.83 -1.49 -26.02
C THR A 271 -23.29 -0.10 -26.42
N ALA A 272 -22.69 0.40 -27.49
CA ALA A 272 -23.14 1.58 -28.20
C ALA A 272 -24.44 1.22 -28.92
N GLU A 273 -25.53 1.11 -28.13
CA GLU A 273 -26.90 1.10 -28.65
C GLU A 273 -27.66 2.25 -28.00
N ARG A 274 -27.46 3.42 -28.51
CA ARG A 274 -28.50 4.44 -28.55
C ARG A 274 -28.52 5.02 -29.95
N GLY A 275 -29.36 4.40 -30.78
CA GLY A 275 -29.78 5.02 -32.02
C GLY A 275 -30.42 6.38 -31.73
N TRP A 276 -29.94 7.38 -32.36
CA TRP A 276 -30.62 8.66 -32.55
C TRP A 276 -31.56 8.48 -33.70
N SER A 277 -32.84 8.39 -33.43
CA SER A 277 -33.93 8.62 -34.39
C SER A 277 -34.54 9.99 -34.14
#